data_f4d0060cebf0b268c181022d7bdfd1c0
#
_entry.id   f4d0060cebf0b268c181022d7bdfd1c0
#
_cell.length_a   1.000
_cell.length_b   1.000
_cell.length_c   1.000
_cell.angle_alpha   90.00
_cell.angle_beta   90.00
_cell.angle_gamma   90.00
#
_symmetry.space_group_name_H-M   'P 1'
#
loop_
_entity.id
_entity.type
_entity.pdbx_description
1 polymer ?
#
loop_
_entity_poly.entity_id
_entity_poly.type
_entity_poly.pdbx_seq_one_letter_code
_entity_poly.pdbx_strand_id
1 'polypeptide(L)'
;LFRSLFFLTNKLKTLYSSTPGLNKTIFVKTKFYQCKYIYLQHSPVSLTMAYPDKYFDEFDAIETINRFQYNEISEIKKKRKLKCKIFRSKYNFLLGKKNKNYKDSKKFDVLIAPSWNTNFYKLNCHKILIDKLNEKKISYILRPHHMSFKKKEVSENDLKKQKINYDIKSELNFNDFKILISDWSGIIYENSLINGQKSLLLNTPQKINNHKYKNYQNIPIEIKARHIFGKTYNIDEINELVNDAKNIINKDLLVEDYEIKNFLKEFFY
;
A
#
# COMPACT_ATOMS: atom_id res chain seq x y z
N LEU A 1 23.33 -17.86 -8.61
CA LEU A 1 24.66 -18.32 -8.13
C LEU A 1 25.14 -17.51 -6.92
N PHE A 2 25.31 -16.21 -7.01
CA PHE A 2 25.85 -15.35 -5.92
C PHE A 2 25.08 -15.45 -4.59
N ARG A 3 23.76 -15.59 -4.61
CA ARG A 3 22.94 -15.67 -3.39
C ARG A 3 23.09 -17.00 -2.65
N SER A 4 23.21 -18.09 -3.41
CA SER A 4 23.49 -19.41 -2.81
C SER A 4 24.87 -19.43 -2.17
N LEU A 5 25.84 -18.76 -2.79
CA LEU A 5 27.20 -18.63 -2.26
C LEU A 5 27.22 -17.85 -0.93
N PHE A 6 26.43 -16.76 -0.84
CA PHE A 6 26.31 -15.96 0.38
C PHE A 6 25.82 -16.82 1.57
N PHE A 7 24.81 -17.69 1.37
CA PHE A 7 24.31 -18.57 2.41
C PHE A 7 25.27 -19.73 2.72
N LEU A 8 26.14 -20.11 1.78
CA LEU A 8 27.19 -21.13 2.03
C LEU A 8 28.31 -20.59 2.89
N THR A 9 28.65 -19.32 2.74
CA THR A 9 29.80 -18.70 3.42
C THR A 9 29.42 -18.04 4.75
N ASN A 10 28.16 -17.66 4.96
CA ASN A 10 27.69 -16.96 6.15
C ASN A 10 26.66 -17.80 6.90
N LYS A 11 27.03 -18.33 8.07
CA LYS A 11 26.11 -19.06 8.96
C LYS A 11 25.19 -18.10 9.71
N LEU A 12 24.11 -17.66 9.06
CA LEU A 12 23.13 -16.79 9.67
C LEU A 12 22.26 -17.55 10.68
N LYS A 13 22.12 -17.02 11.89
CA LYS A 13 21.19 -17.56 12.90
C LYS A 13 19.74 -17.16 12.60
N THR A 14 19.55 -15.97 12.07
CA THR A 14 18.23 -15.41 11.77
C THR A 14 18.30 -14.53 10.51
N LEU A 15 17.29 -14.65 9.65
CA LEU A 15 17.10 -13.81 8.48
C LEU A 15 15.74 -13.11 8.59
N TYR A 16 15.76 -11.79 8.49
CA TYR A 16 14.56 -10.95 8.41
C TYR A 16 14.29 -10.58 6.95
N SER A 17 13.04 -10.69 6.53
CA SER A 17 12.62 -10.35 5.17
C SER A 17 11.29 -9.62 5.15
N SER A 18 11.22 -8.52 4.44
CA SER A 18 9.95 -7.85 4.10
C SER A 18 9.35 -8.37 2.78
N THR A 19 10.03 -9.31 2.11
CA THR A 19 9.52 -9.95 0.90
C THR A 19 8.90 -11.30 1.28
N PRO A 20 7.60 -11.52 1.05
CA PRO A 20 6.95 -12.80 1.30
C PRO A 20 7.29 -13.82 0.19
N GLY A 21 6.85 -15.07 0.35
CA GLY A 21 7.05 -16.11 -0.65
C GLY A 21 8.42 -16.79 -0.56
N LEU A 22 8.89 -17.05 0.65
CA LEU A 22 10.07 -17.88 0.90
C LEU A 22 9.89 -19.25 0.20
N ASN A 23 10.93 -19.73 -0.45
CA ASN A 23 10.93 -20.90 -1.36
C ASN A 23 10.05 -20.78 -2.62
N LYS A 24 9.38 -19.63 -2.84
CA LYS A 24 8.51 -19.39 -3.99
C LYS A 24 8.98 -18.23 -4.86
N THR A 25 9.92 -17.47 -4.36
CA THR A 25 10.55 -16.33 -5.02
C THR A 25 12.06 -16.54 -5.08
N ILE A 26 12.78 -15.43 -5.22
CA ILE A 26 14.25 -15.44 -5.21
C ILE A 26 14.86 -15.79 -3.85
N PHE A 27 14.07 -15.81 -2.78
CA PHE A 27 14.52 -16.19 -1.44
C PHE A 27 14.17 -17.64 -1.15
N VAL A 28 15.22 -18.44 -0.90
CA VAL A 28 15.11 -19.87 -0.61
C VAL A 28 15.71 -20.15 0.77
N LYS A 29 15.05 -21.02 1.53
CA LYS A 29 15.61 -21.50 2.81
C LYS A 29 16.93 -22.24 2.57
N THR A 30 17.93 -21.92 3.39
CA THR A 30 19.16 -22.73 3.37
C THR A 30 18.88 -24.13 3.89
N LYS A 31 19.51 -25.12 3.27
CA LYS A 31 19.51 -26.53 3.72
C LYS A 31 20.79 -26.92 4.46
N PHE A 32 21.77 -26.02 4.52
CA PHE A 32 23.12 -26.33 5.03
C PHE A 32 23.23 -26.16 6.55
N TYR A 33 22.37 -25.35 7.15
CA TYR A 33 22.36 -25.06 8.58
C TYR A 33 21.01 -24.57 9.05
N GLN A 34 20.78 -24.56 10.36
CA GLN A 34 19.55 -24.00 10.93
C GLN A 34 19.58 -22.48 10.90
N CYS A 35 18.61 -21.88 10.22
CA CYS A 35 18.38 -20.45 10.18
C CYS A 35 16.90 -20.18 10.43
N LYS A 36 16.58 -19.22 11.30
CA LYS A 36 15.20 -18.75 11.51
C LYS A 36 14.85 -17.71 10.47
N TYR A 37 13.69 -17.85 9.84
CA TYR A 37 13.19 -16.92 8.85
C TYR A 37 12.00 -16.15 9.41
N ILE A 38 12.14 -14.83 9.54
CA ILE A 38 11.15 -13.95 10.13
C ILE A 38 10.65 -12.99 9.06
N TYR A 39 9.35 -13.00 8.82
CA TYR A 39 8.72 -12.03 7.94
C TYR A 39 8.40 -10.74 8.71
N LEU A 40 8.89 -9.61 8.19
CA LEU A 40 8.58 -8.28 8.68
C LEU A 40 7.56 -7.60 7.75
N GLN A 41 6.49 -7.10 8.33
CA GLN A 41 5.43 -6.47 7.55
C GLN A 41 5.81 -5.06 7.12
N HIS A 42 5.67 -4.76 5.83
CA HIS A 42 6.04 -3.49 5.23
C HIS A 42 4.84 -2.66 4.73
N SER A 43 3.63 -3.19 4.82
CA SER A 43 2.41 -2.50 4.36
C SER A 43 1.18 -2.95 5.15
N PRO A 44 0.24 -2.06 5.46
CA PRO A 44 -0.96 -2.38 6.26
C PRO A 44 -2.08 -3.09 5.47
N VAL A 45 -1.77 -3.66 4.31
CA VAL A 45 -2.71 -4.38 3.44
C VAL A 45 -3.04 -5.78 3.93
N SER A 46 -4.11 -6.39 3.38
CA SER A 46 -4.51 -7.78 3.64
C SER A 46 -3.41 -8.79 3.31
N LEU A 47 -3.26 -9.81 4.12
CA LEU A 47 -2.34 -10.92 3.88
C LEU A 47 -2.97 -12.02 3.02
N THR A 48 -4.30 -12.10 3.00
CA THR A 48 -5.03 -13.14 2.26
C THR A 48 -5.30 -12.74 0.81
N MET A 49 -5.56 -11.47 0.52
CA MET A 49 -5.93 -10.99 -0.82
C MET A 49 -4.74 -10.38 -1.58
N ALA A 50 -3.91 -9.57 -0.90
CA ALA A 50 -2.85 -8.80 -1.54
C ALA A 50 -1.59 -9.62 -1.89
N TYR A 51 -1.44 -10.82 -1.35
CA TYR A 51 -0.31 -11.71 -1.60
C TYR A 51 -0.76 -13.06 -2.17
N PRO A 52 0.04 -13.69 -3.06
CA PRO A 52 -0.28 -15.01 -3.58
C PRO A 52 -0.42 -16.06 -2.49
N ASP A 53 -1.20 -17.10 -2.78
CA ASP A 53 -1.46 -18.18 -1.85
C ASP A 53 -0.19 -18.84 -1.32
N LYS A 54 -0.16 -19.17 -0.04
CA LYS A 54 0.94 -19.85 0.67
C LYS A 54 2.26 -19.06 0.75
N TYR A 55 2.25 -17.76 0.52
CA TYR A 55 3.49 -16.95 0.57
C TYR A 55 4.04 -16.79 1.99
N PHE A 56 3.23 -17.05 3.02
CA PHE A 56 3.63 -16.96 4.43
C PHE A 56 3.94 -18.30 5.08
N ASP A 57 3.67 -19.44 4.41
CA ASP A 57 3.68 -20.77 5.03
C ASP A 57 5.06 -21.21 5.50
N GLU A 58 6.12 -20.71 4.88
CA GLU A 58 7.50 -21.16 5.12
C GLU A 58 8.26 -20.34 6.20
N PHE A 59 7.65 -19.28 6.73
CA PHE A 59 8.29 -18.48 7.76
C PHE A 59 8.14 -19.10 9.15
N ASP A 60 9.19 -18.97 9.98
CA ASP A 60 9.18 -19.42 11.37
C ASP A 60 8.47 -18.44 12.30
N ALA A 61 8.47 -17.14 11.92
CA ALA A 61 7.71 -16.12 12.59
C ALA A 61 7.21 -15.06 11.59
N ILE A 62 6.05 -14.47 11.89
CA ILE A 62 5.39 -13.49 11.03
C ILE A 62 4.97 -12.31 11.89
N GLU A 63 5.44 -11.12 11.49
CA GLU A 63 5.02 -9.85 12.06
C GLU A 63 3.66 -9.43 11.52
N THR A 64 2.84 -8.87 12.40
CA THR A 64 1.59 -8.19 12.05
C THR A 64 1.58 -6.80 12.67
N ILE A 65 1.22 -5.80 11.89
CA ILE A 65 1.23 -4.39 12.31
C ILE A 65 -0.18 -3.87 12.61
N ASN A 66 -1.19 -4.67 12.34
CA ASN A 66 -2.58 -4.34 12.64
C ASN A 66 -3.41 -5.58 12.97
N ARG A 67 -4.59 -5.35 13.57
CA ARG A 67 -5.49 -6.40 14.02
C ARG A 67 -6.02 -7.28 12.87
N PHE A 68 -6.27 -6.71 11.69
CA PHE A 68 -6.77 -7.47 10.55
C PHE A 68 -5.74 -8.49 10.07
N GLN A 69 -4.49 -8.09 9.92
CA GLN A 69 -3.41 -9.00 9.56
C GLN A 69 -3.21 -10.11 10.58
N TYR A 70 -3.31 -9.77 11.87
CA TYR A 70 -3.23 -10.77 12.94
C TYR A 70 -4.34 -11.82 12.82
N ASN A 71 -5.57 -11.40 12.57
CA ASN A 71 -6.71 -12.30 12.41
C ASN A 71 -6.57 -13.16 11.15
N GLU A 72 -6.19 -12.56 10.02
CA GLU A 72 -5.96 -13.28 8.76
C GLU A 72 -4.88 -14.35 8.89
N ILE A 73 -3.69 -13.99 9.44
CA ILE A 73 -2.60 -14.98 9.57
C ILE A 73 -2.89 -16.03 10.64
N SER A 74 -3.64 -15.68 11.68
CA SER A 74 -4.12 -16.65 12.69
C SER A 74 -5.06 -17.66 12.07
N GLU A 75 -5.97 -17.24 11.20
CA GLU A 75 -6.86 -18.13 10.46
C GLU A 75 -6.08 -19.02 9.48
N ILE A 76 -5.12 -18.45 8.71
CA ILE A 76 -4.22 -19.20 7.82
C ILE A 76 -3.48 -20.26 8.62
N LYS A 77 -2.87 -19.87 9.75
CA LYS A 77 -2.13 -20.77 10.63
C LYS A 77 -2.99 -21.94 11.11
N LYS A 78 -4.22 -21.65 11.55
CA LYS A 78 -5.17 -22.68 12.02
C LYS A 78 -5.55 -23.64 10.88
N LYS A 79 -5.99 -23.11 9.75
CA LYS A 79 -6.45 -23.91 8.59
C LYS A 79 -5.36 -24.79 7.98
N ARG A 80 -4.11 -24.30 7.96
CA ARG A 80 -2.98 -25.01 7.34
C ARG A 80 -2.07 -25.72 8.36
N LYS A 81 -2.41 -25.66 9.65
CA LYS A 81 -1.63 -26.26 10.76
C LYS A 81 -0.16 -25.77 10.75
N LEU A 82 0.08 -24.49 10.47
CA LEU A 82 1.42 -23.94 10.42
C LEU A 82 2.00 -23.81 11.83
N LYS A 83 3.31 -24.06 11.95
CA LYS A 83 4.03 -23.98 13.24
C LYS A 83 4.60 -22.57 13.51
N CYS A 84 4.45 -21.62 12.61
CA CYS A 84 5.00 -20.27 12.74
C CYS A 84 4.50 -19.54 14.00
N LYS A 85 5.34 -18.67 14.54
CA LYS A 85 4.94 -17.71 15.59
C LYS A 85 4.34 -16.48 14.93
N ILE A 86 3.32 -15.88 15.55
CA ILE A 86 2.76 -14.60 15.12
C ILE A 86 3.05 -13.61 16.22
N PHE A 87 3.63 -12.46 15.88
CA PHE A 87 3.87 -11.40 16.83
C PHE A 87 3.31 -10.08 16.32
N ARG A 88 2.89 -9.24 17.26
CA ARG A 88 2.34 -7.92 17.02
C ARG A 88 3.44 -6.89 17.17
N SER A 89 3.51 -5.94 16.27
CA SER A 89 4.41 -4.81 16.40
C SER A 89 3.73 -3.50 16.02
N LYS A 90 4.28 -2.39 16.49
CA LYS A 90 3.87 -1.07 16.02
C LYS A 90 4.36 -0.88 14.59
N TYR A 91 3.58 -0.19 13.77
CA TYR A 91 4.02 0.18 12.42
C TYR A 91 5.07 1.29 12.48
N ASN A 92 6.29 0.91 12.86
CA ASN A 92 7.39 1.85 13.13
C ASN A 92 7.79 2.69 11.92
N PHE A 93 7.56 2.19 10.70
CA PHE A 93 7.84 2.93 9.47
C PHE A 93 7.15 4.31 9.44
N LEU A 94 5.96 4.42 10.05
CA LEU A 94 5.20 5.67 10.07
C LEU A 94 5.39 6.49 11.34
N LEU A 95 5.77 5.87 12.46
CA LEU A 95 5.95 6.59 13.72
C LEU A 95 7.03 7.67 13.63
N GLY A 96 8.10 7.41 12.88
CA GLY A 96 9.15 8.42 12.62
C GLY A 96 8.72 9.56 11.69
N LYS A 97 7.64 9.40 10.94
CA LYS A 97 7.12 10.42 9.99
C LYS A 97 6.10 11.35 10.63
N LYS A 98 5.35 10.88 11.64
CA LYS A 98 4.32 11.67 12.33
C LYS A 98 4.88 12.83 13.17
N ASN A 99 6.14 12.77 13.58
CA ASN A 99 6.77 13.75 14.47
C ASN A 99 7.49 14.90 13.76
N LYS A 100 7.45 14.98 12.44
CA LYS A 100 8.03 16.12 11.73
C LYS A 100 6.95 17.20 11.59
N ASN A 101 7.00 18.20 12.46
CA ASN A 101 6.25 19.45 12.34
C ASN A 101 6.68 20.20 11.07
N TYR A 102 6.15 19.79 9.93
CA TYR A 102 6.28 20.57 8.70
C TYR A 102 5.11 21.52 8.61
N LYS A 103 5.29 22.71 9.15
CA LYS A 103 4.28 23.77 9.12
C LYS A 103 4.26 24.55 7.82
N ASP A 104 5.06 24.30 6.81
CA ASP A 104 5.06 25.17 5.63
C ASP A 104 5.22 24.45 4.28
N SER A 105 4.40 24.94 3.34
CA SER A 105 4.33 24.74 1.90
C SER A 105 4.06 23.31 1.41
N LYS A 106 2.77 22.98 1.31
CA LYS A 106 2.30 21.91 0.40
C LYS A 106 2.83 22.23 -1.00
N LYS A 107 3.64 21.35 -1.58
CA LYS A 107 4.24 21.55 -2.93
C LYS A 107 3.22 21.33 -4.05
N PHE A 108 2.24 20.47 -3.78
CA PHE A 108 1.20 20.08 -4.70
C PHE A 108 -0.15 20.07 -4.01
N ASP A 109 -1.22 20.29 -4.77
CA ASP A 109 -2.55 20.11 -4.24
C ASP A 109 -2.90 18.62 -4.14
N VAL A 110 -2.52 17.83 -5.16
CA VAL A 110 -2.92 16.43 -5.29
C VAL A 110 -1.72 15.52 -5.49
N LEU A 111 -1.65 14.44 -4.69
CA LEU A 111 -0.84 13.27 -4.96
C LEU A 111 -1.73 12.20 -5.63
N ILE A 112 -1.36 11.76 -6.83
CA ILE A 112 -1.97 10.61 -7.50
C ILE A 112 -1.06 9.41 -7.29
N ALA A 113 -1.47 8.42 -6.48
CA ALA A 113 -0.63 7.27 -6.15
C ALA A 113 -1.40 5.95 -6.32
N PRO A 114 -1.55 5.48 -7.58
CA PRO A 114 -2.24 4.23 -7.87
C PRO A 114 -1.42 3.01 -7.45
N SER A 115 -2.14 1.91 -7.22
CA SER A 115 -1.53 0.59 -7.06
C SER A 115 -1.11 0.02 -8.43
N TRP A 116 -0.35 -1.06 -8.39
CA TRP A 116 -0.05 -1.86 -9.58
C TRP A 116 -1.06 -3.01 -9.71
N ASN A 117 -1.21 -3.56 -10.92
CA ASN A 117 -2.11 -4.67 -11.24
C ASN A 117 -3.61 -4.35 -11.01
N THR A 118 -4.01 -3.08 -11.27
CA THR A 118 -5.39 -2.59 -11.15
C THR A 118 -5.96 -2.08 -12.46
N ASN A 119 -5.23 -2.25 -13.55
CA ASN A 119 -5.55 -1.69 -14.87
C ASN A 119 -5.63 -0.14 -14.91
N PHE A 120 -5.20 0.57 -13.89
CA PHE A 120 -5.26 2.04 -13.81
C PHE A 120 -4.65 2.70 -15.06
N TYR A 121 -3.47 2.25 -15.47
CA TYR A 121 -2.81 2.77 -16.68
C TYR A 121 -3.44 2.26 -17.97
N LYS A 122 -3.82 0.99 -18.02
CA LYS A 122 -4.48 0.37 -19.20
C LYS A 122 -5.81 1.02 -19.53
N LEU A 123 -6.57 1.44 -18.50
CA LEU A 123 -7.84 2.16 -18.64
C LEU A 123 -7.65 3.66 -18.84
N ASN A 124 -6.42 4.14 -19.03
CA ASN A 124 -6.08 5.56 -19.16
C ASN A 124 -6.56 6.46 -18.01
N CYS A 125 -6.84 5.92 -16.83
CA CYS A 125 -7.32 6.69 -15.69
C CYS A 125 -6.38 7.85 -15.33
N HIS A 126 -5.06 7.63 -15.44
CA HIS A 126 -4.06 8.67 -15.20
C HIS A 126 -4.22 9.87 -16.14
N LYS A 127 -4.44 9.64 -17.43
CA LYS A 127 -4.61 10.71 -18.43
C LYS A 127 -5.88 11.50 -18.16
N ILE A 128 -7.01 10.78 -18.07
CA ILE A 128 -8.33 11.41 -17.84
C ILE A 128 -8.29 12.26 -16.56
N LEU A 129 -7.72 11.71 -15.48
CA LEU A 129 -7.64 12.42 -14.20
C LEU A 129 -6.75 13.65 -14.30
N ILE A 130 -5.58 13.55 -14.92
CA ILE A 130 -4.62 14.64 -15.08
C ILE A 130 -5.21 15.75 -15.97
N ASP A 131 -5.86 15.41 -17.07
CA ASP A 131 -6.51 16.38 -17.94
C ASP A 131 -7.57 17.18 -17.17
N LYS A 132 -8.40 16.50 -16.35
CA LYS A 132 -9.42 17.16 -15.51
C LYS A 132 -8.83 18.03 -14.40
N LEU A 133 -7.71 17.62 -13.79
CA LEU A 133 -6.99 18.45 -12.82
C LEU A 133 -6.41 19.70 -13.48
N ASN A 134 -5.82 19.57 -14.66
CA ASN A 134 -5.29 20.69 -15.44
C ASN A 134 -6.40 21.68 -15.87
N GLU A 135 -7.56 21.20 -16.35
CA GLU A 135 -8.73 22.03 -16.67
C GLU A 135 -9.15 22.92 -15.49
N LYS A 136 -9.02 22.39 -14.26
CA LYS A 136 -9.37 23.10 -13.02
C LYS A 136 -8.22 23.86 -12.38
N LYS A 137 -7.04 23.87 -12.99
CA LYS A 137 -5.80 24.49 -12.48
C LYS A 137 -5.40 23.97 -11.10
N ILE A 138 -5.55 22.67 -10.88
CA ILE A 138 -5.13 21.97 -9.65
C ILE A 138 -3.74 21.38 -9.89
N SER A 139 -2.79 21.74 -9.03
CA SER A 139 -1.43 21.22 -9.11
C SER A 139 -1.39 19.76 -8.64
N TYR A 140 -0.62 18.92 -9.32
CA TYR A 140 -0.53 17.49 -9.00
C TYR A 140 0.86 16.94 -9.17
N ILE A 141 1.09 15.78 -8.55
CA ILE A 141 2.22 14.90 -8.81
C ILE A 141 1.70 13.45 -8.94
N LEU A 142 2.10 12.75 -10.02
CA LEU A 142 1.83 11.32 -10.18
C LEU A 142 2.97 10.52 -9.58
N ARG A 143 2.65 9.54 -8.72
CA ARG A 143 3.62 8.62 -8.14
C ARG A 143 3.28 7.18 -8.50
N PRO A 144 3.78 6.67 -9.64
CA PRO A 144 3.59 5.29 -10.02
C PRO A 144 4.22 4.34 -9.00
N HIS A 145 3.56 3.25 -8.70
CA HIS A 145 4.16 2.20 -7.88
C HIS A 145 5.36 1.57 -8.63
N HIS A 146 6.48 1.30 -7.95
CA HIS A 146 7.68 0.72 -8.58
C HIS A 146 7.40 -0.58 -9.35
N MET A 147 6.39 -1.36 -8.92
CA MET A 147 5.98 -2.57 -9.63
C MET A 147 5.26 -2.28 -10.94
N SER A 148 4.63 -1.11 -11.12
CA SER A 148 4.01 -0.72 -12.39
C SER A 148 5.06 -0.58 -13.49
N PHE A 149 6.25 -0.04 -13.17
CA PHE A 149 7.39 -0.02 -14.11
C PHE A 149 7.93 -1.42 -14.39
N LYS A 150 8.13 -2.24 -13.34
CA LYS A 150 8.61 -3.62 -13.51
C LYS A 150 7.67 -4.49 -14.32
N LYS A 151 6.36 -4.28 -14.20
CA LYS A 151 5.31 -4.98 -14.94
C LYS A 151 5.00 -4.33 -16.30
N LYS A 152 5.69 -3.26 -16.65
CA LYS A 152 5.50 -2.51 -17.91
C LYS A 152 4.06 -1.97 -18.07
N GLU A 153 3.39 -1.65 -16.97
CA GLU A 153 2.08 -1.00 -16.98
C GLU A 153 2.20 0.46 -17.41
N VAL A 154 3.33 1.09 -17.11
CA VAL A 154 3.72 2.45 -17.47
C VAL A 154 5.24 2.51 -17.63
N SER A 155 5.73 3.39 -18.50
CA SER A 155 7.17 3.67 -18.63
C SER A 155 7.48 5.15 -18.35
N GLU A 156 8.70 5.45 -17.88
CA GLU A 156 9.13 6.83 -17.71
C GLU A 156 9.14 7.60 -19.04
N ASN A 157 9.47 6.92 -20.13
CA ASN A 157 9.46 7.54 -21.47
C ASN A 157 8.07 7.99 -21.86
N ASP A 158 7.02 7.19 -21.55
CA ASP A 158 5.65 7.55 -21.85
C ASP A 158 5.19 8.74 -21.01
N LEU A 159 5.54 8.77 -19.72
CA LEU A 159 5.25 9.91 -18.85
C LEU A 159 5.94 11.20 -19.31
N LYS A 160 7.21 11.11 -19.70
CA LYS A 160 7.98 12.26 -20.23
C LYS A 160 7.40 12.77 -21.55
N LYS A 161 7.06 11.89 -22.50
CA LYS A 161 6.44 12.26 -23.78
C LYS A 161 5.11 12.97 -23.57
N GLN A 162 4.34 12.56 -22.57
CA GLN A 162 3.06 13.16 -22.19
C GLN A 162 3.20 14.40 -21.31
N LYS A 163 4.42 14.82 -20.97
CA LYS A 163 4.73 15.94 -20.08
C LYS A 163 4.03 15.83 -18.71
N ILE A 164 3.84 14.60 -18.22
CA ILE A 164 3.23 14.34 -16.92
C ILE A 164 4.25 14.62 -15.82
N ASN A 165 3.84 15.39 -14.80
CA ASN A 165 4.64 15.59 -13.59
C ASN A 165 4.58 14.33 -12.73
N TYR A 166 5.74 13.66 -12.51
CA TYR A 166 5.79 12.41 -11.75
C TYR A 166 6.98 12.33 -10.81
N ASP A 167 6.86 11.52 -9.76
CA ASP A 167 7.91 11.24 -8.78
C ASP A 167 8.14 9.73 -8.66
N ILE A 168 9.42 9.34 -8.67
CA ILE A 168 9.88 7.95 -8.50
C ILE A 168 10.79 7.75 -7.29
N LYS A 169 10.93 8.78 -6.44
CA LYS A 169 11.78 8.71 -5.25
C LYS A 169 11.33 7.60 -4.31
N SER A 170 12.26 7.00 -3.61
CA SER A 170 11.97 5.94 -2.64
C SER A 170 11.17 6.45 -1.43
N GLU A 171 11.41 7.70 -1.03
CA GLU A 171 10.73 8.31 0.11
C GLU A 171 9.61 9.23 -0.34
N LEU A 172 8.47 9.13 0.34
CA LEU A 172 7.34 10.01 0.23
C LEU A 172 7.23 10.87 1.48
N ASN A 173 7.14 12.19 1.27
CA ASN A 173 6.76 13.11 2.33
C ASN A 173 5.24 13.38 2.25
N PHE A 174 4.50 12.90 3.23
CA PHE A 174 3.04 13.06 3.29
C PHE A 174 2.60 14.52 3.51
N ASN A 175 3.52 15.41 3.83
CA ASN A 175 3.23 16.84 3.96
C ASN A 175 3.34 17.60 2.63
N ASP A 176 3.86 16.99 1.56
CA ASP A 176 4.05 17.68 0.28
C ASP A 176 2.75 17.88 -0.51
N PHE A 177 1.64 17.26 -0.11
CA PHE A 177 0.36 17.35 -0.82
C PHE A 177 -0.83 17.57 0.14
N LYS A 178 -1.94 18.11 -0.39
CA LYS A 178 -3.17 18.34 0.39
C LYS A 178 -4.08 17.12 0.36
N ILE A 179 -4.22 16.47 -0.78
CA ILE A 179 -5.16 15.38 -1.02
C ILE A 179 -4.45 14.20 -1.68
N LEU A 180 -4.80 12.99 -1.25
CA LEU A 180 -4.42 11.76 -1.92
C LEU A 180 -5.56 11.26 -2.82
N ILE A 181 -5.25 11.04 -4.09
CA ILE A 181 -6.09 10.27 -5.02
C ILE A 181 -5.40 8.93 -5.25
N SER A 182 -6.12 7.83 -5.02
CA SER A 182 -5.57 6.48 -5.14
C SER A 182 -6.66 5.49 -5.59
N ASP A 183 -6.32 4.21 -5.67
CA ASP A 183 -7.25 3.12 -6.01
C ASP A 183 -7.27 2.02 -4.94
N TRP A 184 -6.46 0.97 -5.05
CA TRP A 184 -6.35 -0.17 -4.11
C TRP A 184 -4.98 -0.21 -3.42
N SER A 185 -4.34 0.91 -3.24
CA SER A 185 -2.98 1.02 -2.68
C SER A 185 -2.96 1.10 -1.17
N GLY A 186 -1.95 0.50 -0.54
CA GLY A 186 -1.70 0.58 0.90
C GLY A 186 -1.39 2.00 1.40
N ILE A 187 -0.99 2.91 0.52
CA ILE A 187 -0.72 4.32 0.84
C ILE A 187 -1.95 5.05 1.43
N ILE A 188 -3.17 4.57 1.13
CA ILE A 188 -4.42 5.09 1.67
C ILE A 188 -4.41 5.05 3.20
N TYR A 189 -4.02 3.89 3.77
CA TYR A 189 -3.96 3.69 5.22
C TYR A 189 -2.83 4.50 5.84
N GLU A 190 -1.70 4.60 5.14
CA GLU A 190 -0.56 5.39 5.58
C GLU A 190 -0.90 6.89 5.61
N ASN A 191 -1.57 7.40 4.58
CA ASN A 191 -2.05 8.78 4.54
C ASN A 191 -3.02 9.08 5.69
N SER A 192 -3.98 8.20 5.91
CA SER A 192 -4.95 8.37 7.00
C SER A 192 -4.27 8.31 8.38
N LEU A 193 -3.26 7.45 8.57
CA LEU A 193 -2.52 7.35 9.82
C LEU A 193 -1.67 8.60 10.10
N ILE A 194 -1.06 9.20 9.06
CA ILE A 194 -0.18 10.36 9.20
C ILE A 194 -0.99 11.65 9.26
N ASN A 195 -1.91 11.85 8.32
CA ASN A 195 -2.63 13.10 8.10
C ASN A 195 -4.03 13.11 8.74
N GLY A 196 -4.56 11.96 9.18
CA GLY A 196 -5.92 11.86 9.73
C GLY A 196 -7.03 12.12 8.70
N GLN A 197 -6.74 12.01 7.40
CA GLN A 197 -7.61 12.47 6.32
C GLN A 197 -8.12 11.32 5.46
N LYS A 198 -9.33 11.48 4.93
CA LYS A 198 -9.87 10.63 3.87
C LYS A 198 -9.17 10.91 2.54
N SER A 199 -9.03 9.86 1.75
CA SER A 199 -8.53 9.93 0.38
C SER A 199 -9.69 9.92 -0.62
N LEU A 200 -9.45 10.34 -1.87
CA LEU A 200 -10.39 10.13 -2.96
C LEU A 200 -10.00 8.87 -3.72
N LEU A 201 -10.91 7.91 -3.81
CA LEU A 201 -10.61 6.56 -4.23
C LEU A 201 -11.27 6.22 -5.56
N LEU A 202 -10.46 5.95 -6.58
CA LEU A 202 -10.97 5.51 -7.88
C LEU A 202 -11.23 4.00 -7.85
N ASN A 203 -12.41 3.60 -8.31
CA ASN A 203 -12.86 2.21 -8.32
C ASN A 203 -12.39 1.50 -9.60
N THR A 204 -11.07 1.29 -9.69
CA THR A 204 -10.46 0.42 -10.70
C THR A 204 -10.71 -1.05 -10.35
N PRO A 205 -10.46 -2.02 -11.26
CA PRO A 205 -10.48 -3.43 -10.91
C PRO A 205 -9.66 -3.73 -9.66
N GLN A 206 -10.23 -4.52 -8.75
CA GLN A 206 -9.59 -4.85 -7.48
C GLN A 206 -8.23 -5.53 -7.68
N LYS A 207 -7.27 -5.15 -6.85
CA LYS A 207 -5.98 -5.80 -6.78
C LYS A 207 -6.08 -7.12 -6.02
N ILE A 208 -6.37 -8.18 -6.74
CA ILE A 208 -6.47 -9.53 -6.18
C ILE A 208 -5.30 -10.37 -6.67
N ASN A 209 -4.35 -10.68 -5.79
CA ASN A 209 -3.22 -11.58 -6.09
C ASN A 209 -3.48 -13.02 -5.62
N ASN A 210 -4.54 -13.23 -4.84
CA ASN A 210 -4.95 -14.55 -4.38
C ASN A 210 -6.48 -14.65 -4.36
N HIS A 211 -7.05 -15.28 -5.36
CA HIS A 211 -8.51 -15.49 -5.46
C HIS A 211 -9.06 -16.40 -4.36
N LYS A 212 -8.21 -17.19 -3.68
CA LYS A 212 -8.60 -18.03 -2.54
C LYS A 212 -8.88 -17.24 -1.26
N TYR A 213 -8.70 -15.92 -1.25
CA TYR A 213 -9.05 -15.09 -0.09
C TYR A 213 -10.51 -15.29 0.34
N LYS A 214 -11.39 -15.58 -0.61
CA LYS A 214 -12.82 -15.85 -0.34
C LYS A 214 -13.06 -17.10 0.52
N ASN A 215 -12.08 -17.98 0.65
CA ASN A 215 -12.16 -19.17 1.49
C ASN A 215 -11.88 -18.88 2.97
N TYR A 216 -11.47 -17.64 3.30
CA TYR A 216 -11.24 -17.21 4.67
C TYR A 216 -12.44 -16.44 5.21
N GLN A 217 -12.66 -16.51 6.54
CA GLN A 217 -13.75 -15.80 7.20
C GLN A 217 -13.43 -14.30 7.35
N ASN A 218 -12.14 -13.98 7.51
CA ASN A 218 -11.69 -12.61 7.65
C ASN A 218 -11.78 -11.88 6.31
N ILE A 219 -12.65 -10.86 6.27
CA ILE A 219 -12.79 -9.99 5.10
C ILE A 219 -11.56 -9.08 4.99
N PRO A 220 -10.89 -9.02 3.82
CA PRO A 220 -9.76 -8.13 3.58
C PRO A 220 -10.06 -6.68 3.95
N ILE A 221 -9.08 -5.99 4.53
CA ILE A 221 -9.22 -4.59 4.96
C ILE A 221 -9.62 -3.67 3.80
N GLU A 222 -9.09 -3.94 2.61
CA GLU A 222 -9.37 -3.19 1.39
C GLU A 222 -10.84 -3.23 0.99
N ILE A 223 -11.57 -4.26 1.41
CA ILE A 223 -13.01 -4.39 1.19
C ILE A 223 -13.77 -3.85 2.40
N LYS A 224 -13.39 -4.30 3.60
CA LYS A 224 -14.15 -4.05 4.83
C LYS A 224 -14.18 -2.59 5.23
N ALA A 225 -13.06 -1.89 5.08
CA ALA A 225 -12.89 -0.53 5.62
C ALA A 225 -12.60 0.54 4.55
N ARG A 226 -12.79 0.22 3.26
CA ARG A 226 -12.51 1.17 2.19
C ARG A 226 -13.27 2.48 2.35
N HIS A 227 -14.55 2.43 2.73
CA HIS A 227 -15.42 3.58 2.95
C HIS A 227 -14.97 4.49 4.11
N ILE A 228 -14.27 3.93 5.10
CA ILE A 228 -13.72 4.70 6.22
C ILE A 228 -12.55 5.56 5.75
N PHE A 229 -11.71 5.01 4.89
CA PHE A 229 -10.47 5.64 4.44
C PHE A 229 -10.63 6.58 3.25
N GLY A 230 -11.80 6.59 2.59
CA GLY A 230 -12.02 7.47 1.47
C GLY A 230 -13.40 7.42 0.85
N LYS A 231 -13.72 8.46 0.10
CA LYS A 231 -14.89 8.47 -0.78
C LYS A 231 -14.51 7.79 -2.10
N THR A 232 -15.35 6.87 -2.56
CA THR A 232 -15.11 6.06 -3.76
C THR A 232 -15.89 6.60 -4.95
N TYR A 233 -15.26 6.61 -6.12
CA TYR A 233 -15.80 7.06 -7.39
C TYR A 233 -15.55 5.99 -8.46
N ASN A 234 -16.50 5.76 -9.33
CA ASN A 234 -16.31 4.96 -10.52
C ASN A 234 -15.45 5.72 -11.56
N ILE A 235 -14.98 5.03 -12.58
CA ILE A 235 -14.10 5.64 -13.59
C ILE A 235 -14.83 6.74 -14.40
N ASP A 236 -16.10 6.58 -14.64
CA ASP A 236 -16.97 7.57 -15.28
C ASP A 236 -17.28 8.78 -14.39
N GLU A 237 -17.07 8.67 -13.07
CA GLU A 237 -17.26 9.73 -12.08
C GLU A 237 -15.97 10.56 -11.81
N ILE A 238 -14.93 10.45 -12.65
CA ILE A 238 -13.67 11.22 -12.46
C ILE A 238 -13.92 12.73 -12.40
N ASN A 239 -14.90 13.25 -13.12
CA ASN A 239 -15.27 14.67 -13.04
C ASN A 239 -15.75 15.08 -11.65
N GLU A 240 -16.58 14.24 -11.01
CA GLU A 240 -17.06 14.47 -9.64
C GLU A 240 -15.90 14.36 -8.64
N LEU A 241 -15.04 13.35 -8.80
CA LEU A 241 -13.84 13.19 -7.98
C LEU A 241 -12.99 14.47 -8.00
N VAL A 242 -12.74 15.06 -9.18
CA VAL A 242 -11.94 16.28 -9.34
C VAL A 242 -12.66 17.50 -8.79
N ASN A 243 -14.00 17.57 -8.91
CA ASN A 243 -14.80 18.62 -8.27
C ASN A 243 -14.68 18.58 -6.74
N ASP A 244 -14.79 17.39 -6.16
CA ASP A 244 -14.64 17.22 -4.72
C ASP A 244 -13.21 17.54 -4.26
N ALA A 245 -12.19 17.16 -5.04
CA ALA A 245 -10.81 17.58 -4.77
C ALA A 245 -10.70 19.11 -4.72
N LYS A 246 -11.27 19.83 -5.71
CA LYS A 246 -11.26 21.29 -5.74
C LYS A 246 -11.97 21.91 -4.54
N ASN A 247 -13.11 21.35 -4.16
CA ASN A 247 -13.89 21.84 -3.01
C ASN A 247 -13.11 21.67 -1.69
N ILE A 248 -12.43 20.54 -1.50
CA ILE A 248 -11.60 20.29 -0.31
C ILE A 248 -10.41 21.26 -0.28
N ILE A 249 -9.74 21.48 -1.41
CA ILE A 249 -8.60 22.40 -1.53
C ILE A 249 -9.00 23.82 -1.18
N ASN A 250 -10.14 24.30 -1.74
CA ASN A 250 -10.60 25.69 -1.58
C ASN A 250 -11.10 26.01 -0.17
N LYS A 251 -11.66 25.01 0.52
CA LYS A 251 -12.24 25.21 1.86
C LYS A 251 -11.21 25.04 2.98
N ASP A 252 -9.97 24.68 2.63
CA ASP A 252 -8.92 24.30 3.59
C ASP A 252 -9.43 23.26 4.63
N LEU A 253 -10.37 22.40 4.18
CA LEU A 253 -11.06 21.42 5.00
C LEU A 253 -10.14 20.21 5.30
N LEU A 254 -8.93 20.50 5.77
CA LEU A 254 -8.02 19.48 6.29
C LEU A 254 -8.38 19.13 7.73
N VAL A 255 -9.67 18.87 7.99
CA VAL A 255 -10.14 18.44 9.31
C VAL A 255 -9.80 16.97 9.51
N GLU A 256 -9.18 16.67 10.64
CA GLU A 256 -9.02 15.28 11.08
C GLU A 256 -10.39 14.59 11.12
N ASP A 257 -10.54 13.50 10.37
CA ASP A 257 -11.78 12.75 10.34
C ASP A 257 -11.91 11.90 11.61
N TYR A 258 -12.96 12.16 12.39
CA TYR A 258 -13.19 11.47 13.66
C TYR A 258 -13.41 9.95 13.48
N GLU A 259 -14.06 9.54 12.40
CA GLU A 259 -14.29 8.14 12.06
C GLU A 259 -12.94 7.42 11.81
N ILE A 260 -12.06 8.03 11.01
CA ILE A 260 -10.70 7.54 10.78
C ILE A 260 -9.95 7.44 12.11
N LYS A 261 -9.98 8.49 12.92
CA LYS A 261 -9.24 8.53 14.19
C LYS A 261 -9.66 7.41 15.14
N ASN A 262 -10.95 7.14 15.24
CA ASN A 262 -11.46 6.05 16.06
C ASN A 262 -11.10 4.69 15.47
N PHE A 263 -11.27 4.50 14.17
CA PHE A 263 -10.90 3.25 13.51
C PHE A 263 -9.41 2.94 13.66
N LEU A 264 -8.53 3.94 13.50
CA LEU A 264 -7.08 3.76 13.60
C LEU A 264 -6.63 3.34 15.02
N LYS A 265 -7.33 3.74 16.08
CA LYS A 265 -7.06 3.26 17.45
C LYS A 265 -7.26 1.75 17.60
N GLU A 266 -8.22 1.20 16.86
CA GLU A 266 -8.52 -0.24 16.87
C GLU A 266 -7.75 -1.01 15.82
N PHE A 267 -7.30 -0.34 14.77
CA PHE A 267 -6.65 -0.94 13.62
C PHE A 267 -5.17 -1.24 13.90
N PHE A 268 -4.40 -0.23 14.33
CA PHE A 268 -3.00 -0.39 14.69
C PHE A 268 -2.83 -0.73 16.18
N TYR A 269 -1.71 -1.40 16.50
CA TYR A 269 -1.34 -1.73 17.87
C TYR A 269 -0.64 -0.56 18.57
#